data_bcd4021fe580aa9cba022e904ed0d90f
#
_entry.id   bcd4021fe580aa9cba022e904ed0d90f
#
_cell.length_a   1.000
_cell.length_b   1.000
_cell.length_c   1.000
_cell.angle_alpha   90.00
_cell.angle_beta   90.00
_cell.angle_gamma   90.00
#
_symmetry.space_group_name_H-M   'P 1'
#
loop_
_entity.id
_entity.type
_entity.pdbx_description
1 polymer ?
#
loop_
_entity_poly.entity_id
_entity_poly.type
_entity_poly.pdbx_seq_one_letter_code
_entity_poly.pdbx_strand_id
1 'polypeptide(L)'
;MYQSVNLRRAGMGLVVTGYAGVAIVAAALIARRYLAGLRDPDMFSGGMGAGGDWFLELFLVGLVLIPTFLLALLIRNSETAYTKLAQILLGFAIAAPVSVALMAIPAIGQTNKFPGSFIGSICLYRVFAFPMTLVGLAGCCVLAKFKRPRRLILYSLLTEIGTAVLLFFVLSTAK
;
A
#
# COMPACT_ATOMS: atom_id res chain seq x y z
N MET A 1 13.18 -28.94 20.33
CA MET A 1 13.51 -28.52 18.96
C MET A 1 12.34 -28.73 17.98
N TYR A 2 11.56 -29.78 18.08
CA TYR A 2 10.40 -30.07 17.19
C TYR A 2 9.24 -29.07 17.31
N GLN A 3 8.93 -28.57 18.50
CA GLN A 3 7.82 -27.62 18.73
C GLN A 3 8.03 -26.26 18.05
N SER A 4 9.26 -25.77 17.95
CA SER A 4 9.57 -24.46 17.34
C SER A 4 9.39 -24.47 15.80
N VAL A 5 9.61 -25.61 15.15
CA VAL A 5 9.42 -25.77 13.70
C VAL A 5 7.94 -25.79 13.33
N ASN A 6 7.11 -26.46 14.14
CA ASN A 6 5.67 -26.52 13.91
C ASN A 6 4.99 -25.16 14.12
N LEU A 7 5.40 -24.40 15.15
CA LEU A 7 4.91 -23.03 15.39
C LEU A 7 5.24 -22.08 14.23
N ARG A 8 6.44 -22.20 13.66
CA ARG A 8 6.86 -21.36 12.54
C ARG A 8 6.10 -21.70 11.25
N ARG A 9 5.85 -23.00 11.00
CA ARG A 9 5.02 -23.45 9.86
C ARG A 9 3.57 -22.98 10.00
N ALA A 10 2.98 -23.13 11.18
CA ALA A 10 1.63 -22.63 11.47
C ALA A 10 1.54 -21.10 11.30
N GLY A 11 2.53 -20.36 11.79
CA GLY A 11 2.60 -18.91 11.61
C GLY A 11 2.71 -18.49 10.15
N MET A 12 3.50 -19.20 9.33
CA MET A 12 3.57 -18.95 7.89
C MET A 12 2.25 -19.30 7.18
N GLY A 13 1.57 -20.35 7.60
CA GLY A 13 0.21 -20.67 7.14
C GLY A 13 -0.75 -19.51 7.40
N LEU A 14 -0.74 -18.94 8.61
CA LEU A 14 -1.55 -17.77 8.97
C LEU A 14 -1.23 -16.52 8.11
N VAL A 15 0.03 -16.29 7.78
CA VAL A 15 0.41 -15.19 6.88
C VAL A 15 -0.17 -15.40 5.49
N VAL A 16 -0.02 -16.58 4.91
CA VAL A 16 -0.53 -16.90 3.58
C VAL A 16 -2.06 -16.82 3.55
N THR A 17 -2.75 -17.40 4.53
CA THR A 17 -4.22 -17.31 4.61
C THR A 17 -4.68 -15.87 4.87
N GLY A 18 -3.93 -15.08 5.63
CA GLY A 18 -4.18 -13.66 5.85
C GLY A 18 -4.14 -12.86 4.53
N TYR A 19 -3.08 -13.02 3.73
CA TYR A 19 -3.01 -12.35 2.42
C TYR A 19 -4.08 -12.85 1.45
N ALA A 20 -4.36 -14.17 1.43
CA ALA A 20 -5.44 -14.71 0.60
C ALA A 20 -6.80 -14.14 1.02
N GLY A 21 -7.07 -14.05 2.32
CA GLY A 21 -8.29 -13.45 2.86
C GLY A 21 -8.44 -11.97 2.45
N VAL A 22 -7.37 -11.19 2.58
CA VAL A 22 -7.37 -9.78 2.12
C VAL A 22 -7.60 -9.68 0.62
N ALA A 23 -6.98 -10.54 -0.19
CA ALA A 23 -7.18 -10.56 -1.64
C ALA A 23 -8.64 -10.89 -2.01
N ILE A 24 -9.27 -11.84 -1.32
CA ILE A 24 -10.68 -12.19 -1.52
C ILE A 24 -11.59 -11.01 -1.15
N VAL A 25 -11.36 -10.37 0.01
CA VAL A 25 -12.13 -9.20 0.44
C VAL A 25 -11.98 -8.06 -0.56
N ALA A 26 -10.74 -7.77 -1.00
CA ALA A 26 -10.46 -6.74 -1.98
C ALA A 26 -11.19 -7.03 -3.31
N ALA A 27 -11.10 -8.25 -3.82
CA ALA A 27 -11.77 -8.65 -5.05
C ALA A 27 -13.31 -8.54 -4.93
N ALA A 28 -13.89 -8.97 -3.80
CA ALA A 28 -15.33 -8.86 -3.56
C ALA A 28 -15.80 -7.39 -3.49
N LEU A 29 -15.04 -6.51 -2.84
CA LEU A 29 -15.37 -5.08 -2.74
C LEU A 29 -15.24 -4.37 -4.09
N ILE A 30 -14.18 -4.65 -4.86
CA ILE A 30 -13.98 -4.11 -6.21
C ILE A 30 -15.10 -4.59 -7.14
N ALA A 31 -15.44 -5.89 -7.11
CA ALA A 31 -16.52 -6.45 -7.92
C ALA A 31 -17.88 -5.82 -7.58
N ARG A 32 -18.19 -5.71 -6.27
CA ARG A 32 -19.43 -5.06 -5.81
C ARG A 32 -19.53 -3.61 -6.31
N ARG A 33 -18.42 -2.89 -6.23
CA ARG A 33 -18.35 -1.51 -6.69
C ARG A 33 -18.52 -1.40 -8.21
N TYR A 34 -17.84 -2.24 -8.97
CA TYR A 34 -17.98 -2.30 -10.42
C TYR A 34 -19.43 -2.55 -10.83
N LEU A 35 -20.10 -3.52 -10.17
CA LEU A 35 -21.50 -3.82 -10.42
C LEU A 35 -22.44 -2.68 -10.03
N ALA A 36 -22.14 -1.95 -8.96
CA ALA A 36 -22.91 -0.76 -8.55
C ALA A 36 -22.77 0.36 -9.58
N GLY A 37 -21.56 0.62 -10.10
CA GLY A 37 -21.33 1.62 -11.15
C GLY A 37 -21.99 1.29 -12.48
N LEU A 38 -22.19 0.01 -12.80
CA LEU A 38 -22.96 -0.41 -13.98
C LEU A 38 -24.46 -0.13 -13.83
N ARG A 39 -24.99 -0.14 -12.58
CA ARG A 39 -26.41 0.12 -12.30
C ARG A 39 -26.73 1.60 -12.23
N ASP A 40 -25.84 2.39 -11.71
CA ASP A 40 -26.03 3.84 -11.53
C ASP A 40 -24.69 4.56 -11.80
N PRO A 41 -24.46 4.98 -13.06
CA PRO A 41 -23.22 5.67 -13.45
C PRO A 41 -23.00 7.01 -12.70
N ASP A 42 -24.07 7.67 -12.26
CA ASP A 42 -24.00 8.97 -11.60
C ASP A 42 -23.66 8.85 -10.11
N MET A 43 -23.77 7.68 -9.54
CA MET A 43 -23.46 7.42 -8.13
C MET A 43 -22.00 7.75 -7.74
N PHE A 44 -21.10 7.76 -8.72
CA PHE A 44 -19.66 8.01 -8.52
C PHE A 44 -19.19 9.39 -8.94
N SER A 45 -20.07 10.20 -9.52
CA SER A 45 -19.71 11.54 -10.02
C SER A 45 -19.66 12.62 -8.92
N GLY A 46 -20.12 12.33 -7.71
CA GLY A 46 -20.15 13.26 -6.58
C GLY A 46 -18.98 13.11 -5.61
N GLY A 47 -18.62 14.19 -4.91
CA GLY A 47 -17.54 14.19 -3.91
C GLY A 47 -17.69 13.16 -2.77
N MET A 48 -18.93 12.70 -2.47
CA MET A 48 -19.20 11.61 -1.53
C MET A 48 -18.66 10.26 -2.04
N GLY A 49 -18.69 10.00 -3.36
CA GLY A 49 -18.13 8.80 -3.97
C GLY A 49 -16.61 8.73 -3.76
N ALA A 50 -15.91 9.83 -4.02
CA ALA A 50 -14.46 9.92 -3.85
C ALA A 50 -14.02 9.72 -2.37
N GLY A 51 -14.79 10.26 -1.41
CA GLY A 51 -14.54 10.05 0.02
C GLY A 51 -14.72 8.59 0.45
N GLY A 52 -15.78 7.94 -0.02
CA GLY A 52 -16.02 6.51 0.25
C GLY A 52 -14.92 5.62 -0.29
N ASP A 53 -14.35 5.96 -1.44
CA ASP A 53 -13.25 5.26 -2.06
C ASP A 53 -11.96 5.33 -1.25
N TRP A 54 -11.65 6.51 -0.76
CA TRP A 54 -10.49 6.71 0.08
C TRP A 54 -10.56 5.90 1.37
N PHE A 55 -11.73 5.90 2.04
CA PHE A 55 -11.92 5.06 3.24
C PHE A 55 -11.80 3.57 2.93
N LEU A 56 -12.37 3.10 1.82
CA LEU A 56 -12.25 1.71 1.41
C LEU A 56 -10.79 1.33 1.15
N GLU A 57 -10.03 2.20 0.52
CA GLU A 57 -8.61 1.99 0.26
C GLU A 57 -7.80 1.92 1.56
N LEU A 58 -7.97 2.89 2.46
CA LEU A 58 -7.32 2.87 3.76
C LEU A 58 -7.65 1.59 4.53
N PHE A 59 -8.90 1.14 4.47
CA PHE A 59 -9.32 -0.11 5.08
C PHE A 59 -8.60 -1.32 4.47
N LEU A 60 -8.54 -1.43 3.15
CA LEU A 60 -7.85 -2.53 2.47
C LEU A 60 -6.35 -2.53 2.75
N VAL A 61 -5.70 -1.38 2.70
CA VAL A 61 -4.27 -1.27 3.07
C VAL A 61 -4.06 -1.62 4.54
N GLY A 62 -4.94 -1.18 5.43
CA GLY A 62 -4.93 -1.56 6.85
C GLY A 62 -5.02 -3.07 7.06
N LEU A 63 -5.90 -3.74 6.31
CA LEU A 63 -6.00 -5.21 6.35
C LEU A 63 -4.71 -5.91 5.89
N VAL A 64 -4.02 -5.37 4.87
CA VAL A 64 -2.72 -5.90 4.40
C VAL A 64 -1.64 -5.77 5.48
N LEU A 65 -1.71 -4.76 6.34
CA LEU A 65 -0.72 -4.58 7.41
C LEU A 65 -0.73 -5.73 8.42
N ILE A 66 -1.88 -6.35 8.68
CA ILE A 66 -2.00 -7.45 9.65
C ILE A 66 -1.07 -8.63 9.29
N PRO A 67 -1.22 -9.28 8.11
CA PRO A 67 -0.32 -10.36 7.71
C PRO A 67 1.12 -9.87 7.51
N THR A 68 1.33 -8.61 7.13
CA THR A 68 2.66 -8.03 6.97
C THR A 68 3.39 -7.91 8.31
N PHE A 69 2.73 -7.45 9.37
CA PHE A 69 3.31 -7.41 10.72
C PHE A 69 3.56 -8.82 11.27
N LEU A 70 2.63 -9.75 11.04
CA LEU A 70 2.82 -11.14 11.44
C LEU A 70 4.04 -11.75 10.72
N LEU A 71 4.18 -11.53 9.42
CA LEU A 71 5.36 -11.93 8.65
C LEU A 71 6.63 -11.32 9.22
N ALA A 72 6.65 -10.01 9.47
CA ALA A 72 7.80 -9.31 10.04
C ALA A 72 8.20 -9.88 11.40
N LEU A 73 7.23 -10.21 12.26
CA LEU A 73 7.47 -10.87 13.56
C LEU A 73 8.08 -12.26 13.39
N LEU A 74 7.57 -13.07 12.46
CA LEU A 74 8.05 -14.44 12.23
C LEU A 74 9.48 -14.49 11.68
N ILE A 75 9.84 -13.51 10.83
CA ILE A 75 11.17 -13.46 10.18
C ILE A 75 12.16 -12.57 10.92
N ARG A 76 11.78 -11.88 11.98
CA ARG A 76 12.61 -10.87 12.68
C ARG A 76 13.97 -11.37 13.16
N ASN A 77 14.12 -12.69 13.33
CA ASN A 77 15.37 -13.32 13.78
C ASN A 77 16.27 -13.73 12.61
N SER A 78 15.84 -13.57 11.34
CA SER A 78 16.61 -13.89 10.13
C SER A 78 16.92 -12.59 9.39
N GLU A 79 18.19 -12.16 9.42
CA GLU A 79 18.61 -10.94 8.76
C GLU A 79 18.34 -10.99 7.26
N THR A 80 18.65 -12.12 6.61
CA THR A 80 18.45 -12.30 5.16
C THR A 80 16.97 -12.17 4.77
N ALA A 81 16.07 -12.86 5.50
CA ALA A 81 14.65 -12.82 5.21
C ALA A 81 14.08 -11.41 5.47
N TYR A 82 14.49 -10.78 6.56
CA TYR A 82 14.04 -9.42 6.90
C TYR A 82 14.57 -8.38 5.90
N THR A 83 15.79 -8.55 5.41
CA THR A 83 16.36 -7.68 4.36
C THR A 83 15.57 -7.78 3.06
N LYS A 84 15.14 -8.99 2.66
CA LYS A 84 14.26 -9.17 1.50
C LYS A 84 12.91 -8.46 1.68
N LEU A 85 12.29 -8.58 2.84
CA LEU A 85 11.08 -7.83 3.15
C LEU A 85 11.31 -6.32 3.07
N ALA A 86 12.40 -5.81 3.65
CA ALA A 86 12.76 -4.40 3.60
C ALA A 86 13.01 -3.91 2.17
N GLN A 87 13.59 -4.73 1.29
CA GLN A 87 13.75 -4.40 -0.14
C GLN A 87 12.42 -4.32 -0.88
N ILE A 88 11.48 -5.22 -0.60
CA ILE A 88 10.12 -5.17 -1.16
C ILE A 88 9.41 -3.89 -0.71
N LEU A 89 9.50 -3.55 0.58
CA LEU A 89 8.92 -2.33 1.13
C LEU A 89 9.55 -1.07 0.53
N LEU A 90 10.87 -1.08 0.29
CA LEU A 90 11.54 0.03 -0.40
C LEU A 90 11.08 0.18 -1.85
N GLY A 91 10.95 -0.92 -2.59
CA GLY A 91 10.39 -0.91 -3.95
C GLY A 91 8.97 -0.32 -3.98
N PHE A 92 8.15 -0.71 -3.01
CA PHE A 92 6.81 -0.16 -2.85
C PHE A 92 6.83 1.34 -2.51
N ALA A 93 7.74 1.79 -1.63
CA ALA A 93 7.90 3.21 -1.30
C ALA A 93 8.35 4.04 -2.52
N ILE A 94 9.24 3.53 -3.36
CA ILE A 94 9.69 4.19 -4.60
C ILE A 94 8.53 4.35 -5.60
N ALA A 95 7.53 3.48 -5.56
CA ALA A 95 6.36 3.61 -6.40
C ALA A 95 5.55 4.91 -6.11
N ALA A 96 5.66 5.51 -4.91
CA ALA A 96 4.95 6.74 -4.59
C ALA A 96 5.44 7.95 -5.40
N PRO A 97 6.73 8.34 -5.40
CA PRO A 97 7.21 9.44 -6.23
C PRO A 97 7.06 9.15 -7.73
N VAL A 98 7.19 7.90 -8.16
CA VAL A 98 6.92 7.51 -9.56
C VAL A 98 5.45 7.75 -9.92
N SER A 99 4.52 7.39 -9.04
CA SER A 99 3.09 7.66 -9.25
C SER A 99 2.80 9.16 -9.37
N VAL A 100 3.39 9.99 -8.51
CA VAL A 100 3.25 11.46 -8.58
C VAL A 100 3.82 11.98 -9.91
N ALA A 101 4.99 11.51 -10.34
CA ALA A 101 5.61 11.90 -11.60
C ALA A 101 4.74 11.50 -12.82
N LEU A 102 4.16 10.29 -12.80
CA LEU A 102 3.27 9.82 -13.85
C LEU A 102 1.99 10.65 -13.92
N MET A 103 1.41 11.06 -12.79
CA MET A 103 0.21 11.92 -12.77
C MET A 103 0.48 13.31 -13.32
N ALA A 104 1.72 13.80 -13.33
CA ALA A 104 2.09 15.06 -13.95
C ALA A 104 2.08 15.00 -15.49
N ILE A 105 2.03 13.81 -16.09
CA ILE A 105 1.92 13.64 -17.54
C ILE A 105 0.47 13.88 -17.98
N PRO A 106 0.18 14.86 -18.88
CA PRO A 106 -1.20 15.21 -19.24
C PRO A 106 -2.01 14.03 -19.80
N ALA A 107 -1.37 13.13 -20.54
CA ALA A 107 -2.00 11.93 -21.10
C ALA A 107 -2.49 10.93 -20.04
N ILE A 108 -1.97 10.99 -18.81
CA ILE A 108 -2.32 10.09 -17.71
C ILE A 108 -3.20 10.84 -16.70
N GLY A 109 -2.85 12.07 -16.34
CA GLY A 109 -3.55 12.83 -15.30
C GLY A 109 -4.86 13.48 -15.74
N GLN A 110 -5.03 13.76 -17.04
CA GLN A 110 -6.16 14.53 -17.56
C GLN A 110 -7.12 13.75 -18.46
N THR A 111 -6.82 12.50 -18.81
CA THR A 111 -7.70 11.71 -19.69
C THR A 111 -8.70 10.88 -18.90
N ASN A 112 -10.00 11.05 -19.23
CA ASN A 112 -11.07 10.19 -18.74
C ASN A 112 -11.22 8.90 -19.58
N LYS A 113 -10.24 8.60 -20.46
CA LYS A 113 -10.29 7.44 -21.38
C LYS A 113 -9.23 6.42 -21.02
N PHE A 114 -9.61 5.14 -21.09
CA PHE A 114 -8.68 4.02 -20.96
C PHE A 114 -7.59 4.08 -22.08
N PRO A 115 -6.30 3.77 -21.79
CA PRO A 115 -5.75 3.30 -20.51
C PRO A 115 -5.32 4.40 -19.53
N GLY A 116 -5.33 5.67 -19.92
CA GLY A 116 -4.82 6.77 -19.10
C GLY A 116 -5.55 6.92 -17.77
N SER A 117 -6.89 6.82 -17.77
CA SER A 117 -7.69 6.87 -16.54
C SER A 117 -7.41 5.71 -15.58
N PHE A 118 -7.12 4.52 -16.12
CA PHE A 118 -6.78 3.36 -15.30
C PHE A 118 -5.42 3.54 -14.61
N ILE A 119 -4.40 3.97 -15.36
CA ILE A 119 -3.06 4.24 -14.79
C ILE A 119 -3.14 5.38 -13.78
N GLY A 120 -3.85 6.47 -14.12
CA GLY A 120 -4.09 7.60 -13.23
C GLY A 120 -4.77 7.19 -11.93
N SER A 121 -5.77 6.31 -11.99
CA SER A 121 -6.43 5.78 -10.80
C SER A 121 -5.47 4.96 -9.92
N ILE A 122 -4.66 4.08 -10.50
CA ILE A 122 -3.66 3.31 -9.76
C ILE A 122 -2.65 4.25 -9.07
N CYS A 123 -2.18 5.28 -9.78
CA CYS A 123 -1.27 6.27 -9.21
C CYS A 123 -1.92 7.04 -8.06
N LEU A 124 -3.16 7.46 -8.23
CA LEU A 124 -3.94 8.18 -7.23
C LEU A 124 -4.11 7.32 -5.96
N TYR A 125 -4.51 6.07 -6.13
CA TYR A 125 -4.64 5.12 -5.02
C TYR A 125 -3.32 4.92 -4.29
N ARG A 126 -2.21 4.81 -5.01
CA ARG A 126 -0.88 4.68 -4.37
C ARG A 126 -0.54 5.90 -3.50
N VAL A 127 -0.91 7.10 -3.95
CA VAL A 127 -0.68 8.35 -3.19
C VAL A 127 -1.57 8.41 -1.94
N PHE A 128 -2.84 8.06 -2.07
CA PHE A 128 -3.78 8.09 -0.94
C PHE A 128 -3.52 7.01 0.12
N ALA A 129 -2.83 5.93 -0.23
CA ALA A 129 -2.41 4.90 0.73
C ALA A 129 -1.35 5.39 1.74
N PHE A 130 -0.79 6.58 1.54
CA PHE A 130 0.31 7.17 2.32
C PHE A 130 0.19 7.03 3.85
N PRO A 131 -0.94 7.38 4.51
CA PRO A 131 -1.00 7.29 5.98
C PRO A 131 -0.81 5.87 6.50
N MET A 132 -1.44 4.89 5.84
CA MET A 132 -1.33 3.47 6.23
C MET A 132 0.03 2.88 5.89
N THR A 133 0.65 3.30 4.76
CA THR A 133 2.01 2.86 4.44
C THR A 133 3.02 3.37 5.45
N LEU A 134 2.89 4.60 5.94
CA LEU A 134 3.73 5.12 7.04
C LEU A 134 3.60 4.29 8.31
N VAL A 135 2.38 3.96 8.73
CA VAL A 135 2.14 3.09 9.90
C VAL A 135 2.80 1.73 9.70
N GLY A 136 2.64 1.14 8.52
CA GLY A 136 3.25 -0.14 8.17
C GLY A 136 4.77 -0.11 8.21
N LEU A 137 5.38 0.89 7.59
CA LEU A 137 6.83 1.07 7.56
C LEU A 137 7.40 1.36 8.95
N ALA A 138 6.74 2.21 9.73
CA ALA A 138 7.15 2.53 11.11
C ALA A 138 7.12 1.27 11.99
N GLY A 139 6.04 0.49 11.93
CA GLY A 139 5.93 -0.77 12.66
C GLY A 139 7.01 -1.78 12.26
N CYS A 140 7.24 -1.96 10.95
CA CYS A 140 8.33 -2.83 10.47
C CYS A 140 9.71 -2.30 10.89
N CYS A 141 9.91 -0.98 10.97
CA CYS A 141 11.16 -0.39 11.44
C CYS A 141 11.43 -0.69 12.91
N VAL A 142 10.40 -0.61 13.76
CA VAL A 142 10.47 -0.94 15.19
C VAL A 142 10.78 -2.44 15.40
N LEU A 143 10.17 -3.30 14.59
CA LEU A 143 10.39 -4.75 14.65
C LEU A 143 11.76 -5.19 14.12
N ALA A 144 12.45 -4.38 13.34
CA ALA A 144 13.73 -4.70 12.73
C ALA A 144 14.84 -4.74 13.77
N LYS A 145 15.42 -5.93 14.01
CA LYS A 145 16.54 -6.13 14.95
C LYS A 145 17.89 -5.77 14.35
N PHE A 146 18.06 -5.93 13.04
CA PHE A 146 19.34 -5.77 12.35
C PHE A 146 19.47 -4.39 11.74
N LYS A 147 20.71 -3.84 11.73
CA LYS A 147 20.98 -2.49 11.22
C LYS A 147 20.69 -2.33 9.73
N ARG A 148 21.01 -3.36 8.92
CA ARG A 148 20.86 -3.32 7.46
C ARG A 148 19.40 -3.19 7.01
N PRO A 149 18.47 -4.09 7.38
CA PRO A 149 17.07 -3.95 6.99
C PRO A 149 16.42 -2.71 7.62
N ARG A 150 16.80 -2.32 8.84
CA ARG A 150 16.30 -1.09 9.48
C ARG A 150 16.63 0.15 8.67
N ARG A 151 17.86 0.25 8.13
CA ARG A 151 18.25 1.37 7.25
C ARG A 151 17.42 1.40 5.98
N LEU A 152 17.15 0.25 5.34
CA LEU A 152 16.32 0.18 4.14
C LEU A 152 14.89 0.68 4.41
N ILE A 153 14.30 0.27 5.54
CA ILE A 153 12.97 0.73 5.95
C ILE A 153 12.97 2.23 6.27
N LEU A 154 14.03 2.75 6.89
CA LEU A 154 14.19 4.20 7.11
C LEU A 154 14.26 4.96 5.78
N TYR A 155 14.96 4.45 4.77
CA TYR A 155 14.94 5.05 3.44
C TYR A 155 13.54 5.00 2.81
N SER A 156 12.79 3.91 3.01
CA SER A 156 11.40 3.83 2.58
C SER A 156 10.53 4.89 3.24
N LEU A 157 10.67 5.08 4.56
CA LEU A 157 9.97 6.13 5.31
C LEU A 157 10.31 7.53 4.80
N LEU A 158 11.60 7.82 4.60
CA LEU A 158 12.05 9.11 4.08
C LEU A 158 11.50 9.37 2.67
N THR A 159 11.46 8.34 1.81
CA THR A 159 10.90 8.45 0.46
C THR A 159 9.40 8.77 0.52
N GLU A 160 8.64 8.10 1.37
CA GLU A 160 7.20 8.36 1.55
C GLU A 160 6.95 9.77 2.07
N ILE A 161 7.64 10.17 3.14
CA ILE A 161 7.49 11.51 3.73
C ILE A 161 7.90 12.59 2.72
N GLY A 162 9.03 12.41 2.03
CA GLY A 162 9.50 13.34 1.00
C GLY A 162 8.50 13.49 -0.14
N THR A 163 7.86 12.39 -0.58
CA THR A 163 6.82 12.42 -1.60
C THR A 163 5.59 13.19 -1.15
N ALA A 164 5.15 12.97 0.10
CA ALA A 164 3.99 13.69 0.65
C ALA A 164 4.26 15.19 0.80
N VAL A 165 5.44 15.58 1.27
CA VAL A 165 5.86 16.99 1.38
C VAL A 165 5.91 17.64 0.00
N LEU A 166 6.48 16.96 -1.00
CA LEU A 166 6.56 17.45 -2.37
C LEU A 166 5.16 17.62 -2.97
N LEU A 167 4.27 16.66 -2.77
CA LEU A 167 2.88 16.74 -3.23
C LEU A 167 2.16 17.93 -2.59
N PHE A 168 2.30 18.10 -1.28
CA PHE A 168 1.72 19.24 -0.56
C PHE A 168 2.22 20.57 -1.11
N PHE A 169 3.52 20.67 -1.39
CA PHE A 169 4.12 21.87 -1.95
C PHE A 169 3.58 22.17 -3.35
N VAL A 170 3.52 21.17 -4.22
CA VAL A 170 2.95 21.32 -5.58
C VAL A 170 1.49 21.77 -5.54
N LEU A 171 0.68 21.17 -4.67
CA LEU A 171 -0.73 21.54 -4.54
C LEU A 171 -0.92 22.96 -3.95
N SER A 172 -0.02 23.41 -3.07
CA SER A 172 -0.09 24.75 -2.48
C SER A 172 0.34 25.87 -3.45
N THR A 173 1.21 25.55 -4.42
CA THR A 173 1.69 26.52 -5.43
C THR A 173 0.82 26.56 -6.69
N ALA A 174 -0.06 25.58 -6.90
CA ALA A 174 -0.97 25.49 -8.03
C ALA A 174 -2.24 26.38 -7.90
N LYS A 175 -2.33 27.19 -6.83
CA LYS A 175 -3.39 28.19 -6.62
C LYS A 175 -2.97 29.54 -7.18
#